data_f1c4f0777f94a1768dec599553a78dea
#
_entry.id   f1c4f0777f94a1768dec599553a78dea
#
_cell.length_a   1.000
_cell.length_b   1.000
_cell.length_c   1.000
_cell.angle_alpha   90.00
_cell.angle_beta   90.00
_cell.angle_gamma   90.00
#
_symmetry.space_group_name_H-M   'P 1'
#
loop_
_entity.id
_entity.type
_entity.pdbx_description
1 polymer ?
#
loop_
_entity_poly.entity_id
_entity_poly.type
_entity_poly.pdbx_seq_one_letter_code
_entity_poly.pdbx_strand_id
1 'polypeptide(L)'
;MVEKKVYFRAMMIHNRNILLSVTLTVVFCAMVLVVSAQKPQQPYIAYHQLVVQAEEAILDEDYHNALSIYVKAIAIVDYAFTKDLYNAAVCAAIGDDTATLFILMERCLKQGAEFTTFENNRTVFSRFFPIKQWHIIENEKDNYRKEYLIHLNMPYKRALDSLNSIDQMARSGNVYSLLHRPQSKKAQQRREIIRQTDSSNYEAIKQLIEQFGYPSERNIGVGRTLNYFGHVCIWHITDSSFLDVQKDAFLNGEIPVERYVAKMEYSHKDCYNYLYHCENESRDENYDSRRVAIGFPQTRFFEKLKQYHKKTHNEFGFLFLYFN
;
A
#
# COMPACT_ATOMS: atom_id res chain seq x y z
N MET A 1 -29.10 -66.97 -19.52
CA MET A 1 -29.75 -65.74 -19.89
C MET A 1 -29.94 -64.75 -18.72
N VAL A 2 -30.01 -65.25 -17.50
CA VAL A 2 -30.19 -64.39 -16.25
C VAL A 2 -28.90 -63.65 -15.86
N GLU A 3 -27.72 -64.34 -15.97
CA GLU A 3 -26.43 -63.67 -15.59
C GLU A 3 -26.07 -62.43 -16.42
N LYS A 4 -26.36 -62.43 -17.72
CA LYS A 4 -26.11 -61.26 -18.57
C LYS A 4 -26.99 -60.04 -18.19
N LYS A 5 -28.19 -60.23 -17.66
CA LYS A 5 -29.09 -59.17 -17.21
C LYS A 5 -28.58 -58.56 -15.87
N VAL A 6 -28.01 -59.35 -14.98
CA VAL A 6 -27.43 -58.88 -13.71
C VAL A 6 -26.17 -58.05 -13.96
N TYR A 7 -25.30 -58.52 -14.86
CA TYR A 7 -24.07 -57.78 -15.21
C TYR A 7 -24.37 -56.42 -15.86
N PHE A 8 -25.36 -56.37 -16.76
CA PHE A 8 -25.79 -55.12 -17.42
C PHE A 8 -26.40 -54.12 -16.43
N ARG A 9 -27.18 -54.59 -15.44
CA ARG A 9 -27.72 -53.75 -14.38
C ARG A 9 -26.61 -53.18 -13.45
N ALA A 10 -25.66 -54.01 -13.06
CA ALA A 10 -24.53 -53.56 -12.22
C ALA A 10 -23.67 -52.51 -12.93
N MET A 11 -23.41 -52.69 -14.23
CA MET A 11 -22.66 -51.73 -15.05
C MET A 11 -23.40 -50.40 -15.24
N MET A 12 -24.73 -50.44 -15.40
CA MET A 12 -25.56 -49.23 -15.48
C MET A 12 -25.61 -48.42 -14.17
N ILE A 13 -25.63 -49.14 -13.01
CA ILE A 13 -25.61 -48.48 -11.69
C ILE A 13 -24.21 -47.88 -11.43
N HIS A 14 -23.15 -48.58 -11.81
CA HIS A 14 -21.77 -48.06 -11.66
C HIS A 14 -21.54 -46.81 -12.49
N ASN A 15 -21.93 -46.81 -13.76
CA ASN A 15 -21.81 -45.63 -14.64
C ASN A 15 -22.68 -44.46 -14.15
N ARG A 16 -23.86 -44.71 -13.59
CA ARG A 16 -24.73 -43.66 -13.02
C ARG A 16 -24.10 -43.02 -11.77
N ASN A 17 -23.43 -43.79 -10.93
CA ASN A 17 -22.74 -43.30 -9.75
C ASN A 17 -21.49 -42.50 -10.11
N ILE A 18 -20.73 -42.88 -11.13
CA ILE A 18 -19.61 -42.13 -11.67
C ILE A 18 -20.10 -40.79 -12.25
N LEU A 19 -21.18 -40.80 -13.02
CA LEU A 19 -21.75 -39.57 -13.62
C LEU A 19 -22.25 -38.60 -12.54
N LEU A 20 -22.91 -39.10 -11.48
CA LEU A 20 -23.35 -38.28 -10.33
C LEU A 20 -22.17 -37.70 -9.56
N SER A 21 -21.11 -38.46 -9.35
CA SER A 21 -19.91 -37.98 -8.67
C SER A 21 -19.21 -36.90 -9.45
N VAL A 22 -19.05 -37.07 -10.77
CA VAL A 22 -18.43 -36.05 -11.65
C VAL A 22 -19.25 -34.78 -11.70
N THR A 23 -20.60 -34.89 -11.82
CA THR A 23 -21.49 -33.72 -11.82
C THR A 23 -21.46 -32.97 -10.47
N LEU A 24 -21.41 -33.69 -9.34
CA LEU A 24 -21.32 -33.09 -8.02
C LEU A 24 -19.98 -32.32 -7.84
N THR A 25 -18.89 -32.90 -8.32
CA THR A 25 -17.55 -32.28 -8.29
C THR A 25 -17.49 -31.05 -9.16
N VAL A 26 -18.04 -31.08 -10.37
CA VAL A 26 -18.10 -29.92 -11.26
C VAL A 26 -18.96 -28.79 -10.69
N VAL A 27 -20.11 -29.11 -10.10
CA VAL A 27 -20.98 -28.13 -9.43
C VAL A 27 -20.29 -27.53 -8.21
N PHE A 28 -19.60 -28.35 -7.41
CA PHE A 28 -18.84 -27.88 -6.25
C PHE A 28 -17.66 -26.98 -6.67
N CYS A 29 -16.89 -27.38 -7.69
CA CYS A 29 -15.83 -26.53 -8.25
C CYS A 29 -16.39 -25.23 -8.84
N ALA A 30 -17.54 -25.25 -9.53
CA ALA A 30 -18.20 -24.07 -10.05
C ALA A 30 -18.69 -23.15 -8.91
N MET A 31 -19.27 -23.69 -7.83
CA MET A 31 -19.65 -22.91 -6.65
C MET A 31 -18.45 -22.30 -5.95
N VAL A 32 -17.35 -23.02 -5.80
CA VAL A 32 -16.11 -22.49 -5.21
C VAL A 32 -15.53 -21.37 -6.08
N LEU A 33 -15.56 -21.52 -7.40
CA LEU A 33 -15.11 -20.47 -8.34
C LEU A 33 -16.01 -19.23 -8.30
N VAL A 34 -17.33 -19.39 -8.16
CA VAL A 34 -18.28 -18.26 -8.07
C VAL A 34 -18.13 -17.53 -6.73
N VAL A 35 -17.92 -18.24 -5.63
CA VAL A 35 -17.67 -17.61 -4.31
C VAL A 35 -16.31 -16.90 -4.29
N SER A 36 -15.31 -17.41 -5.02
CA SER A 36 -13.99 -16.78 -5.14
C SER A 36 -13.98 -15.55 -6.08
N ALA A 37 -15.02 -15.36 -6.89
CA ALA A 37 -15.06 -14.36 -7.97
C ALA A 37 -15.75 -13.04 -7.57
N GLN A 38 -16.35 -12.92 -6.39
CA GLN A 38 -16.93 -11.65 -5.96
C GLN A 38 -15.82 -10.79 -5.29
N LYS A 39 -15.08 -10.04 -6.13
CA LYS A 39 -14.24 -8.95 -5.59
C LYS A 39 -15.16 -8.00 -4.80
N PRO A 40 -14.70 -7.50 -3.63
CA PRO A 40 -15.44 -6.50 -2.87
C PRO A 40 -15.81 -5.32 -3.77
N GLN A 41 -16.96 -4.69 -3.52
CA GLN A 41 -17.40 -3.52 -4.30
C GLN A 41 -16.38 -2.37 -4.25
N GLN A 42 -15.59 -2.29 -3.18
CA GLN A 42 -14.47 -1.36 -3.00
C GLN A 42 -13.24 -2.14 -2.52
N PRO A 43 -12.52 -2.80 -3.44
CA PRO A 43 -11.47 -3.75 -3.07
C PRO A 43 -10.33 -3.12 -2.28
N TYR A 44 -9.99 -1.84 -2.53
CA TYR A 44 -8.91 -1.18 -1.82
C TYR A 44 -9.29 -0.74 -0.41
N ILE A 45 -10.55 -0.43 -0.12
CA ILE A 45 -10.99 -0.25 1.28
C ILE A 45 -10.86 -1.58 2.04
N ALA A 46 -11.37 -2.68 1.49
CA ALA A 46 -11.24 -4.01 2.11
C ALA A 46 -9.76 -4.43 2.26
N TYR A 47 -8.93 -4.12 1.27
CA TYR A 47 -7.49 -4.32 1.32
C TYR A 47 -6.87 -3.58 2.53
N HIS A 48 -7.12 -2.28 2.68
CA HIS A 48 -6.58 -1.49 3.78
C HIS A 48 -7.10 -1.95 5.15
N GLN A 49 -8.37 -2.37 5.24
CA GLN A 49 -8.91 -2.96 6.46
C GLN A 49 -8.17 -4.24 6.87
N LEU A 50 -7.86 -5.11 5.90
CA LEU A 50 -7.05 -6.31 6.16
C LEU A 50 -5.59 -5.96 6.49
N VAL A 51 -4.99 -4.98 5.81
CA VAL A 51 -3.64 -4.50 6.14
C VAL A 51 -3.57 -4.02 7.60
N VAL A 52 -4.53 -3.21 8.05
CA VAL A 52 -4.59 -2.76 9.45
C VAL A 52 -4.72 -3.94 10.42
N GLN A 53 -5.55 -4.94 10.10
CA GLN A 53 -5.64 -6.15 10.93
C GLN A 53 -4.33 -6.94 10.98
N ALA A 54 -3.61 -7.03 9.86
CA ALA A 54 -2.29 -7.66 9.83
C ALA A 54 -1.26 -6.87 10.66
N GLU A 55 -1.29 -5.54 10.55
CA GLU A 55 -0.44 -4.66 11.37
C GLU A 55 -0.78 -4.78 12.87
N GLU A 56 -2.06 -4.86 13.25
CA GLU A 56 -2.46 -5.14 14.64
C GLU A 56 -1.92 -6.48 15.14
N ALA A 57 -1.96 -7.52 14.29
CA ALA A 57 -1.38 -8.83 14.64
C ALA A 57 0.15 -8.76 14.81
N ILE A 58 0.86 -7.94 14.02
CA ILE A 58 2.30 -7.68 14.22
C ILE A 58 2.53 -7.01 15.58
N LEU A 59 1.71 -6.02 15.95
CA LEU A 59 1.84 -5.34 17.23
C LEU A 59 1.59 -6.27 18.43
N ASP A 60 0.82 -7.35 18.20
CA ASP A 60 0.58 -8.42 19.17
C ASP A 60 1.62 -9.57 19.04
N GLU A 61 2.66 -9.39 18.19
CA GLU A 61 3.74 -10.36 17.92
C GLU A 61 3.25 -11.70 17.33
N ASP A 62 2.02 -11.70 16.75
CA ASP A 62 1.41 -12.87 16.07
C ASP A 62 1.71 -12.83 14.56
N TYR A 63 2.97 -13.09 14.20
CA TYR A 63 3.47 -12.97 12.83
C TYR A 63 2.86 -13.99 11.86
N HIS A 64 2.47 -15.18 12.34
CA HIS A 64 1.81 -16.18 11.51
C HIS A 64 0.41 -15.73 11.08
N ASN A 65 -0.36 -15.18 12.03
CA ASN A 65 -1.66 -14.62 11.73
C ASN A 65 -1.54 -13.37 10.85
N ALA A 66 -0.59 -12.49 11.14
CA ALA A 66 -0.28 -11.32 10.32
C ALA A 66 -0.01 -11.70 8.87
N LEU A 67 0.86 -12.70 8.62
CA LEU A 67 1.15 -13.22 7.28
C LEU A 67 -0.13 -13.74 6.59
N SER A 68 -0.93 -14.55 7.30
CA SER A 68 -2.18 -15.09 6.75
C SER A 68 -3.14 -13.98 6.31
N ILE A 69 -3.24 -12.89 7.09
CA ILE A 69 -4.10 -11.75 6.77
C ILE A 69 -3.51 -10.94 5.59
N TYR A 70 -2.18 -10.70 5.56
CA TYR A 70 -1.53 -10.05 4.41
C TYR A 70 -1.75 -10.82 3.11
N VAL A 71 -1.62 -12.14 3.13
CA VAL A 71 -1.87 -12.99 1.94
C VAL A 71 -3.30 -12.80 1.44
N LYS A 72 -4.29 -12.74 2.33
CA LYS A 72 -5.70 -12.44 1.98
C LYS A 72 -5.83 -11.04 1.39
N ALA A 73 -5.22 -10.02 2.02
CA ALA A 73 -5.24 -8.66 1.52
C ALA A 73 -4.65 -8.56 0.10
N ILE A 74 -3.48 -9.15 -0.11
CA ILE A 74 -2.78 -9.16 -1.39
C ILE A 74 -3.61 -9.85 -2.49
N ALA A 75 -4.41 -10.86 -2.14
CA ALA A 75 -5.20 -11.63 -3.10
C ALA A 75 -6.46 -10.90 -3.61
N ILE A 76 -6.99 -9.91 -2.88
CA ILE A 76 -8.22 -9.22 -3.28
C ILE A 76 -8.01 -8.01 -4.18
N VAL A 77 -6.76 -7.59 -4.40
CA VAL A 77 -6.39 -6.45 -5.24
C VAL A 77 -5.46 -6.86 -6.37
N ASP A 78 -5.49 -6.13 -7.48
CA ASP A 78 -4.59 -6.38 -8.60
C ASP A 78 -3.16 -5.90 -8.30
N TYR A 79 -3.04 -4.90 -7.44
CA TYR A 79 -1.77 -4.33 -7.02
C TYR A 79 -1.77 -4.09 -5.51
N ALA A 80 -0.99 -4.85 -4.77
CA ALA A 80 -0.70 -4.59 -3.37
C ALA A 80 0.47 -3.59 -3.26
N PHE A 81 0.42 -2.66 -2.31
CA PHE A 81 1.51 -1.71 -2.12
C PHE A 81 2.81 -2.41 -1.73
N THR A 82 3.93 -1.94 -2.27
CA THR A 82 5.25 -2.56 -2.08
C THR A 82 5.64 -2.67 -0.61
N LYS A 83 5.26 -1.67 0.22
CA LYS A 83 5.48 -1.71 1.67
C LYS A 83 4.79 -2.91 2.33
N ASP A 84 3.56 -3.23 1.90
CA ASP A 84 2.77 -4.29 2.50
C ASP A 84 3.27 -5.68 2.08
N LEU A 85 3.78 -5.80 0.84
CA LEU A 85 4.50 -6.99 0.39
C LEU A 85 5.77 -7.21 1.21
N TYR A 86 6.53 -6.15 1.49
CA TYR A 86 7.72 -6.21 2.32
C TYR A 86 7.40 -6.63 3.75
N ASN A 87 6.36 -6.05 4.36
CA ASN A 87 5.93 -6.42 5.71
C ASN A 87 5.47 -7.87 5.79
N ALA A 88 4.74 -8.34 4.77
CA ALA A 88 4.38 -9.76 4.65
C ALA A 88 5.62 -10.65 4.53
N ALA A 89 6.65 -10.23 3.77
CA ALA A 89 7.93 -10.95 3.67
C ALA A 89 8.67 -11.01 5.01
N VAL A 90 8.65 -9.93 5.80
CA VAL A 90 9.20 -9.91 7.17
C VAL A 90 8.44 -10.87 8.07
N CYS A 91 7.10 -10.88 8.02
CA CYS A 91 6.29 -11.84 8.78
C CYS A 91 6.61 -13.30 8.38
N ALA A 92 6.74 -13.57 7.08
CA ALA A 92 7.11 -14.90 6.57
C ALA A 92 8.51 -15.31 7.05
N ALA A 93 9.47 -14.37 7.03
CA ALA A 93 10.81 -14.62 7.54
C ALA A 93 10.79 -14.94 9.04
N ILE A 94 10.13 -14.13 9.87
CA ILE A 94 10.06 -14.37 11.33
C ILE A 94 9.34 -15.68 11.64
N GLY A 95 8.28 -16.01 10.88
CA GLY A 95 7.49 -17.23 11.03
C GLY A 95 8.10 -18.47 10.38
N ASP A 96 9.33 -18.42 9.85
CA ASP A 96 10.03 -19.54 9.18
C ASP A 96 9.32 -20.08 7.91
N ASP A 97 8.39 -19.33 7.32
CA ASP A 97 7.76 -19.66 6.03
C ASP A 97 8.66 -19.23 4.87
N THR A 98 9.71 -20.01 4.65
CA THR A 98 10.74 -19.72 3.63
C THR A 98 10.16 -19.68 2.22
N ALA A 99 9.17 -20.51 1.90
CA ALA A 99 8.56 -20.53 0.57
C ALA A 99 7.82 -19.23 0.26
N THR A 100 6.97 -18.80 1.17
CA THR A 100 6.21 -17.54 1.03
C THR A 100 7.14 -16.33 1.06
N LEU A 101 8.20 -16.35 1.90
CA LEU A 101 9.22 -15.29 1.94
C LEU A 101 9.79 -15.00 0.55
N PHE A 102 10.31 -16.03 -0.15
CA PHE A 102 10.97 -15.80 -1.43
C PHE A 102 10.01 -15.38 -2.54
N ILE A 103 8.76 -15.85 -2.52
CA ILE A 103 7.70 -15.38 -3.43
C ILE A 103 7.42 -13.88 -3.21
N LEU A 104 7.26 -13.46 -1.96
CA LEU A 104 6.99 -12.05 -1.62
C LEU A 104 8.20 -11.16 -1.93
N MET A 105 9.41 -11.63 -1.63
CA MET A 105 10.66 -10.92 -1.93
C MET A 105 10.80 -10.65 -3.44
N GLU A 106 10.62 -11.67 -4.27
CA GLU A 106 10.65 -11.54 -5.73
C GLU A 106 9.59 -10.54 -6.21
N ARG A 107 8.37 -10.61 -5.66
CA ARG A 107 7.30 -9.67 -6.01
C ARG A 107 7.64 -8.23 -5.61
N CYS A 108 8.24 -8.01 -4.44
CA CYS A 108 8.73 -6.70 -4.01
C CYS A 108 9.75 -6.12 -5.00
N LEU A 109 10.73 -6.94 -5.43
CA LEU A 109 11.77 -6.51 -6.36
C LEU A 109 11.20 -6.14 -7.73
N LYS A 110 10.24 -6.91 -8.24
CA LYS A 110 9.51 -6.61 -9.48
C LYS A 110 8.65 -5.34 -9.38
N GLN A 111 8.28 -4.94 -8.17
CA GLN A 111 7.57 -3.68 -7.90
C GLN A 111 8.50 -2.51 -7.50
N GLY A 112 9.81 -2.70 -7.58
CA GLY A 112 10.80 -1.63 -7.45
C GLY A 112 11.48 -1.54 -6.09
N ALA A 113 11.26 -2.47 -5.17
CA ALA A 113 12.10 -2.58 -4.00
C ALA A 113 13.56 -2.85 -4.41
N GLU A 114 14.51 -2.27 -3.71
CA GLU A 114 15.91 -2.58 -3.91
C GLU A 114 16.27 -3.86 -3.12
N PHE A 115 17.12 -4.72 -3.68
CA PHE A 115 17.59 -5.93 -2.99
C PHE A 115 18.28 -5.58 -1.65
N THR A 116 18.98 -4.46 -1.62
CA THR A 116 19.61 -3.91 -0.42
C THR A 116 18.64 -3.63 0.73
N THR A 117 17.36 -3.47 0.47
CA THR A 117 16.32 -3.32 1.50
C THR A 117 16.25 -4.57 2.38
N PHE A 118 16.38 -5.75 1.77
CA PHE A 118 16.40 -7.03 2.47
C PHE A 118 17.77 -7.31 3.10
N GLU A 119 18.88 -7.02 2.40
CA GLU A 119 20.23 -7.21 2.92
C GLU A 119 20.50 -6.36 4.17
N ASN A 120 19.99 -5.12 4.21
CA ASN A 120 20.20 -4.19 5.32
C ASN A 120 19.41 -4.58 6.57
N ASN A 121 18.27 -5.24 6.43
CA ASN A 121 17.50 -5.76 7.57
C ASN A 121 18.06 -7.13 8.02
N ARG A 122 19.30 -7.12 8.49
CA ARG A 122 20.05 -8.33 8.89
C ARG A 122 19.41 -9.08 10.05
N THR A 123 18.77 -8.39 10.97
CA THR A 123 18.07 -8.99 12.11
C THR A 123 17.06 -10.04 11.65
N VAL A 124 16.35 -9.76 10.54
CA VAL A 124 15.31 -10.64 10.00
C VAL A 124 15.89 -11.62 8.98
N PHE A 125 16.69 -11.12 8.01
CA PHE A 125 16.99 -11.89 6.80
C PHE A 125 18.35 -12.57 6.79
N SER A 126 19.30 -12.28 7.70
CA SER A 126 20.66 -12.83 7.64
C SER A 126 20.72 -14.36 7.64
N ARG A 127 19.78 -15.02 8.31
CA ARG A 127 19.70 -16.51 8.35
C ARG A 127 19.33 -17.13 7.01
N PHE A 128 18.78 -16.36 6.08
CA PHE A 128 18.42 -16.81 4.74
C PHE A 128 19.53 -16.59 3.71
N PHE A 129 20.57 -15.80 4.02
CA PHE A 129 21.70 -15.53 3.11
C PHE A 129 22.38 -16.81 2.60
N PRO A 130 22.58 -17.87 3.40
CA PRO A 130 23.20 -19.12 2.91
C PRO A 130 22.27 -19.96 2.02
N ILE A 131 20.97 -19.62 1.92
CA ILE A 131 19.99 -20.43 1.20
C ILE A 131 20.15 -20.22 -0.31
N LYS A 132 20.15 -21.31 -1.08
CA LYS A 132 20.29 -21.27 -2.54
C LYS A 132 19.32 -20.30 -3.21
N GLN A 133 18.07 -20.23 -2.75
CA GLN A 133 17.05 -19.35 -3.32
C GLN A 133 17.38 -17.86 -3.13
N TRP A 134 18.02 -17.50 -2.02
CA TRP A 134 18.53 -16.13 -1.81
C TRP A 134 19.51 -15.74 -2.92
N HIS A 135 20.50 -16.60 -3.19
CA HIS A 135 21.48 -16.31 -4.25
C HIS A 135 20.87 -16.28 -5.65
N ILE A 136 19.84 -17.10 -5.92
CA ILE A 136 19.11 -17.02 -7.19
C ILE A 136 18.49 -15.63 -7.35
N ILE A 137 17.77 -15.13 -6.34
CA ILE A 137 17.13 -13.81 -6.38
C ILE A 137 18.18 -12.69 -6.45
N GLU A 138 19.26 -12.83 -5.69
CA GLU A 138 20.38 -11.87 -5.73
C GLU A 138 20.97 -11.74 -7.12
N ASN A 139 21.20 -12.84 -7.82
CA ASN A 139 21.74 -12.84 -9.18
C ASN A 139 20.75 -12.25 -10.20
N GLU A 140 19.44 -12.36 -9.95
CA GLU A 140 18.39 -11.83 -10.82
C GLU A 140 17.99 -10.36 -10.50
N LYS A 141 18.55 -9.75 -9.47
CA LYS A 141 18.15 -8.40 -9.01
C LYS A 141 18.19 -7.32 -10.10
N ASP A 142 19.20 -7.37 -10.98
CA ASP A 142 19.34 -6.41 -12.08
C ASP A 142 18.28 -6.64 -13.17
N ASN A 143 17.86 -7.88 -13.38
CA ASN A 143 16.79 -8.22 -14.32
C ASN A 143 15.44 -7.75 -13.77
N TYR A 144 15.13 -7.97 -12.48
CA TYR A 144 13.94 -7.42 -11.84
C TYR A 144 13.92 -5.89 -11.92
N ARG A 145 15.07 -5.25 -11.71
CA ARG A 145 15.17 -3.79 -11.83
C ARG A 145 14.91 -3.29 -13.26
N LYS A 146 15.40 -3.96 -14.27
CA LYS A 146 15.14 -3.64 -15.68
C LYS A 146 13.65 -3.82 -16.00
N GLU A 147 13.05 -4.94 -15.60
CA GLU A 147 11.64 -5.23 -15.79
C GLU A 147 10.77 -4.12 -15.15
N TYR A 148 11.04 -3.78 -13.90
CA TYR A 148 10.36 -2.69 -13.21
C TYR A 148 10.45 -1.36 -13.96
N LEU A 149 11.65 -0.96 -14.41
CA LEU A 149 11.86 0.34 -15.06
C LEU A 149 11.13 0.46 -16.41
N ILE A 150 10.89 -0.66 -17.11
CA ILE A 150 10.14 -0.68 -18.39
C ILE A 150 8.67 -0.30 -18.16
N HIS A 151 8.10 -0.65 -17.00
CA HIS A 151 6.71 -0.36 -16.67
C HIS A 151 6.47 1.07 -16.18
N LEU A 152 7.52 1.82 -15.86
CA LEU A 152 7.39 3.18 -15.37
C LEU A 152 7.17 4.19 -16.50
N ASN A 153 6.29 5.15 -16.27
CA ASN A 153 6.16 6.33 -17.10
C ASN A 153 7.25 7.36 -16.75
N MET A 154 8.45 7.15 -17.29
CA MET A 154 9.60 8.00 -17.00
C MET A 154 9.44 9.47 -17.45
N PRO A 155 8.77 9.81 -18.58
CA PRO A 155 8.40 11.19 -18.88
C PRO A 155 7.53 11.83 -17.81
N TYR A 156 6.50 11.14 -17.34
CA TYR A 156 5.61 11.62 -16.28
C TYR A 156 6.37 11.83 -14.98
N LYS A 157 7.17 10.83 -14.57
CA LYS A 157 8.00 10.94 -13.36
C LYS A 157 8.92 12.15 -13.42
N ARG A 158 9.64 12.38 -14.54
CA ARG A 158 10.53 13.53 -14.68
C ARG A 158 9.80 14.86 -14.64
N ALA A 159 8.61 14.95 -15.23
CA ALA A 159 7.77 16.16 -15.15
C ALA A 159 7.39 16.48 -13.68
N LEU A 160 6.96 15.49 -12.93
CA LEU A 160 6.62 15.66 -11.49
C LEU A 160 7.87 15.99 -10.66
N ASP A 161 9.01 15.36 -10.90
CA ASP A 161 10.27 15.67 -10.22
C ASP A 161 10.69 17.13 -10.47
N SER A 162 10.47 17.64 -11.69
CA SER A 162 10.73 19.05 -12.04
C SER A 162 9.80 20.01 -11.29
N LEU A 163 8.49 19.75 -11.27
CA LEU A 163 7.52 20.56 -10.54
C LEU A 163 7.82 20.56 -9.04
N ASN A 164 8.18 19.39 -8.50
CA ASN A 164 8.60 19.29 -7.10
C ASN A 164 9.86 20.11 -6.80
N SER A 165 10.83 20.12 -7.70
CA SER A 165 12.04 20.92 -7.55
C SER A 165 11.74 22.43 -7.58
N ILE A 166 10.86 22.88 -8.47
CA ILE A 166 10.38 24.27 -8.53
C ILE A 166 9.66 24.66 -7.24
N ASP A 167 8.78 23.79 -6.74
CA ASP A 167 8.06 23.98 -5.48
C ASP A 167 9.02 24.12 -4.29
N GLN A 168 10.00 23.21 -4.17
CA GLN A 168 10.98 23.25 -3.08
C GLN A 168 11.91 24.49 -3.18
N MET A 169 12.31 24.89 -4.39
CA MET A 169 13.06 26.14 -4.59
C MET A 169 12.25 27.36 -4.18
N ALA A 170 10.96 27.42 -4.52
CA ALA A 170 10.08 28.49 -4.08
C ALA A 170 9.98 28.57 -2.56
N ARG A 171 10.07 27.47 -1.84
CA ARG A 171 10.03 27.40 -0.36
C ARG A 171 11.40 27.47 0.29
N SER A 172 12.49 27.16 -0.41
CA SER A 172 13.84 27.21 0.11
C SER A 172 14.27 28.65 0.39
N GLY A 173 15.08 28.84 1.40
CA GLY A 173 15.68 30.12 1.74
C GLY A 173 14.86 30.99 2.70
N ASN A 174 15.54 31.41 3.73
CA ASN A 174 15.13 32.32 4.81
C ASN A 174 13.74 32.10 5.43
N VAL A 175 13.45 30.84 5.78
CA VAL A 175 12.26 30.45 6.60
C VAL A 175 12.18 31.33 7.86
N TYR A 176 13.34 31.74 8.41
CA TYR A 176 13.42 32.64 9.55
C TYR A 176 12.63 33.96 9.33
N SER A 177 12.70 34.57 8.14
CA SER A 177 11.97 35.81 7.88
C SER A 177 10.45 35.62 7.81
N LEU A 178 9.99 34.45 7.37
CA LEU A 178 8.56 34.12 7.34
C LEU A 178 8.01 33.89 8.75
N LEU A 179 8.77 33.24 9.61
CA LEU A 179 8.36 32.89 10.97
C LEU A 179 8.50 34.07 11.96
N HIS A 180 9.63 34.81 11.90
CA HIS A 180 9.97 35.84 12.90
C HIS A 180 9.62 37.26 12.47
N ARG A 181 9.45 37.50 11.17
CA ARG A 181 9.06 38.81 10.63
C ARG A 181 8.00 38.68 9.52
N PRO A 182 6.83 38.14 9.83
CA PRO A 182 5.82 37.78 8.83
C PRO A 182 5.27 39.00 8.07
N GLN A 183 5.32 40.18 8.64
CA GLN A 183 4.83 41.42 8.02
C GLN A 183 5.91 42.16 7.21
N SER A 184 7.14 41.68 7.15
CA SER A 184 8.20 42.31 6.36
C SER A 184 7.89 42.24 4.86
N LYS A 185 8.32 43.26 4.10
CA LYS A 185 8.19 43.28 2.62
C LYS A 185 8.78 41.98 2.00
N LYS A 186 9.92 41.52 2.53
CA LYS A 186 10.56 40.27 2.07
C LYS A 186 9.69 39.05 2.29
N ALA A 187 9.04 38.95 3.46
CA ALA A 187 8.12 37.83 3.75
C ALA A 187 6.85 37.91 2.88
N GLN A 188 6.35 39.12 2.59
CA GLN A 188 5.20 39.31 1.68
C GLN A 188 5.56 38.86 0.24
N GLN A 189 6.69 39.37 -0.29
CA GLN A 189 7.17 38.92 -1.62
C GLN A 189 7.36 37.43 -1.70
N ARG A 190 7.87 36.82 -0.64
CA ARG A 190 8.08 35.35 -0.60
C ARG A 190 6.75 34.58 -0.64
N ARG A 191 5.75 34.99 0.14
CA ARG A 191 4.41 34.39 0.08
C ARG A 191 3.79 34.50 -1.30
N GLU A 192 3.99 35.63 -1.97
CA GLU A 192 3.47 35.81 -3.33
C GLU A 192 4.16 34.87 -4.34
N ILE A 193 5.48 34.69 -4.25
CA ILE A 193 6.21 33.72 -5.08
C ILE A 193 5.69 32.29 -4.82
N ILE A 194 5.51 31.91 -3.56
CA ILE A 194 4.98 30.59 -3.20
C ILE A 194 3.58 30.42 -3.79
N ARG A 195 2.68 31.40 -3.60
CA ARG A 195 1.31 31.36 -4.12
C ARG A 195 1.26 31.20 -5.64
N GLN A 196 2.09 31.96 -6.36
CA GLN A 196 2.18 31.87 -7.83
C GLN A 196 2.72 30.52 -8.27
N THR A 197 3.74 29.99 -7.58
CA THR A 197 4.30 28.65 -7.84
C THR A 197 3.25 27.56 -7.59
N ASP A 198 2.52 27.62 -6.48
CA ASP A 198 1.47 26.65 -6.15
C ASP A 198 0.36 26.65 -7.21
N SER A 199 -0.08 27.83 -7.66
CA SER A 199 -1.09 27.95 -8.71
C SER A 199 -0.61 27.39 -10.05
N SER A 200 0.63 27.70 -10.45
CA SER A 200 1.22 27.18 -11.70
C SER A 200 1.42 25.66 -11.64
N ASN A 201 1.93 25.15 -10.50
CA ASN A 201 2.10 23.71 -10.30
C ASN A 201 0.76 22.97 -10.31
N TYR A 202 -0.30 23.55 -9.74
CA TYR A 202 -1.64 22.97 -9.75
C TYR A 202 -2.14 22.71 -11.18
N GLU A 203 -2.10 23.71 -12.04
CA GLU A 203 -2.53 23.58 -13.43
C GLU A 203 -1.71 22.54 -14.19
N ALA A 204 -0.38 22.53 -13.99
CA ALA A 204 0.49 21.55 -14.63
C ALA A 204 0.21 20.11 -14.12
N ILE A 205 0.03 19.92 -12.81
CA ILE A 205 -0.28 18.62 -12.20
C ILE A 205 -1.64 18.12 -12.70
N LYS A 206 -2.65 18.98 -12.79
CA LYS A 206 -3.97 18.64 -13.30
C LYS A 206 -3.87 18.11 -14.73
N GLN A 207 -3.16 18.79 -15.61
CA GLN A 207 -2.93 18.34 -16.99
C GLN A 207 -2.20 16.99 -17.05
N LEU A 208 -1.18 16.79 -16.20
CA LEU A 208 -0.46 15.53 -16.11
C LEU A 208 -1.36 14.38 -15.64
N ILE A 209 -2.24 14.63 -14.67
CA ILE A 209 -3.20 13.63 -14.18
C ILE A 209 -4.25 13.31 -15.24
N GLU A 210 -4.77 14.31 -15.96
CA GLU A 210 -5.69 14.10 -17.07
C GLU A 210 -5.07 13.24 -18.18
N GLN A 211 -3.76 13.41 -18.43
CA GLN A 211 -3.06 12.66 -19.49
C GLN A 211 -2.61 11.26 -19.05
N PHE A 212 -2.16 11.08 -17.82
CA PHE A 212 -1.45 9.87 -17.37
C PHE A 212 -2.09 9.16 -16.18
N GLY A 213 -3.20 9.67 -15.64
CA GLY A 213 -3.78 9.20 -14.39
C GLY A 213 -3.06 9.75 -13.15
N TYR A 214 -3.57 9.41 -11.97
CA TYR A 214 -2.95 9.84 -10.72
C TYR A 214 -1.54 9.24 -10.56
N PRO A 215 -0.54 10.00 -10.07
CA PRO A 215 0.82 9.48 -9.89
C PRO A 215 0.84 8.46 -8.75
N SER A 216 1.03 7.20 -9.09
CA SER A 216 1.01 6.05 -8.19
C SER A 216 2.32 5.26 -8.25
N GLU A 217 2.53 4.34 -7.31
CA GLU A 217 3.67 3.41 -7.37
C GLU A 217 3.75 2.68 -8.71
N ARG A 218 2.60 2.37 -9.34
CA ARG A 218 2.54 1.62 -10.59
C ARG A 218 3.12 2.39 -11.78
N ASN A 219 2.91 3.72 -11.83
CA ASN A 219 3.25 4.50 -13.00
C ASN A 219 4.50 5.38 -12.82
N ILE A 220 4.81 5.83 -11.59
CA ILE A 220 5.99 6.66 -11.32
C ILE A 220 6.99 6.01 -10.35
N GLY A 221 6.63 4.85 -9.77
CA GLY A 221 7.51 4.02 -8.96
C GLY A 221 7.47 4.31 -7.47
N VAL A 222 8.14 3.44 -6.72
CA VAL A 222 8.30 3.52 -5.26
C VAL A 222 9.48 4.41 -4.88
N GLY A 223 9.41 5.03 -3.70
CA GLY A 223 10.52 5.73 -3.08
C GLY A 223 11.54 4.79 -2.42
N ARG A 224 12.71 5.32 -2.01
CA ARG A 224 13.79 4.54 -1.40
C ARG A 224 13.40 3.77 -0.13
N THR A 225 12.38 4.23 0.59
CA THR A 225 11.90 3.64 1.83
C THR A 225 10.66 2.74 1.61
N LEU A 226 10.45 2.25 0.40
CA LEU A 226 9.27 1.48 -0.03
C LEU A 226 7.94 2.24 0.14
N ASN A 227 8.02 3.50 0.45
CA ASN A 227 6.86 4.35 0.61
C ASN A 227 6.63 5.15 -0.66
N TYR A 228 5.37 5.25 -1.07
CA TYR A 228 4.99 6.21 -2.07
C TYR A 228 5.21 7.62 -1.50
N PHE A 229 6.30 8.24 -1.91
CA PHE A 229 6.46 9.68 -1.72
C PHE A 229 5.63 10.38 -2.79
N GLY A 230 4.38 10.69 -2.45
CA GLY A 230 3.65 11.69 -3.22
C GLY A 230 4.53 12.95 -3.31
N HIS A 231 4.70 13.49 -4.53
CA HIS A 231 5.50 14.69 -4.73
C HIS A 231 4.95 15.80 -3.83
N VAL A 232 5.83 16.47 -3.08
CA VAL A 232 5.44 17.47 -2.09
C VAL A 232 4.59 18.59 -2.71
N CYS A 233 4.81 18.92 -3.99
CA CYS A 233 4.00 19.89 -4.72
C CYS A 233 2.50 19.51 -4.78
N ILE A 234 2.15 18.20 -4.76
CA ILE A 234 0.76 17.74 -4.70
C ILE A 234 0.13 18.05 -3.33
N TRP A 235 0.93 18.03 -2.26
CA TRP A 235 0.48 18.39 -0.92
C TRP A 235 0.04 19.85 -0.80
N HIS A 236 0.65 20.74 -1.56
CA HIS A 236 0.37 22.16 -1.50
C HIS A 236 -0.88 22.57 -2.30
N ILE A 237 -1.48 21.65 -3.07
CA ILE A 237 -2.76 21.89 -3.72
C ILE A 237 -3.86 21.89 -2.67
N THR A 238 -4.50 23.04 -2.46
CA THR A 238 -5.60 23.20 -1.47
C THR A 238 -6.98 23.31 -2.11
N ASP A 239 -7.06 23.16 -3.44
CA ASP A 239 -8.32 23.23 -4.16
C ASP A 239 -9.23 22.05 -3.79
N SER A 240 -10.50 22.33 -3.45
CA SER A 240 -11.45 21.30 -3.00
C SER A 240 -11.79 20.28 -4.09
N SER A 241 -11.79 20.70 -5.37
CA SER A 241 -12.05 19.80 -6.49
C SER A 241 -10.96 18.73 -6.64
N PHE A 242 -9.74 19.01 -6.17
CA PHE A 242 -8.65 18.05 -6.18
C PHE A 242 -8.82 16.92 -5.16
N LEU A 243 -9.62 17.13 -4.13
CA LEU A 243 -9.92 16.10 -3.13
C LEU A 243 -10.74 14.95 -3.72
N ASP A 244 -11.63 15.24 -4.65
CA ASP A 244 -12.38 14.20 -5.37
C ASP A 244 -11.45 13.34 -6.22
N VAL A 245 -10.48 13.96 -6.91
CA VAL A 245 -9.44 13.24 -7.67
C VAL A 245 -8.63 12.32 -6.75
N GLN A 246 -8.29 12.78 -5.55
CA GLN A 246 -7.55 11.97 -4.58
C GLN A 246 -8.39 10.86 -3.95
N LYS A 247 -9.68 11.12 -3.73
CA LYS A 247 -10.62 10.09 -3.29
C LYS A 247 -10.73 8.97 -4.32
N ASP A 248 -10.87 9.32 -5.59
CA ASP A 248 -10.91 8.33 -6.67
C ASP A 248 -9.59 7.56 -6.77
N ALA A 249 -8.45 8.25 -6.67
CA ALA A 249 -7.14 7.61 -6.62
C ALA A 249 -6.99 6.63 -5.45
N PHE A 250 -7.51 6.97 -4.27
CA PHE A 250 -7.55 6.09 -3.10
C PHE A 250 -8.43 4.86 -3.37
N LEU A 251 -9.64 5.05 -3.87
CA LEU A 251 -10.57 3.95 -4.17
C LEU A 251 -10.05 3.00 -5.25
N ASN A 252 -9.21 3.50 -6.17
CA ASN A 252 -8.56 2.74 -7.23
C ASN A 252 -7.19 2.16 -6.83
N GLY A 253 -6.72 2.39 -5.58
CA GLY A 253 -5.45 1.90 -5.07
C GLY A 253 -4.23 2.55 -5.70
N GLU A 254 -4.36 3.80 -6.11
CA GLU A 254 -3.27 4.60 -6.64
C GLU A 254 -2.51 5.33 -5.52
N ILE A 255 -3.17 5.59 -4.39
CA ILE A 255 -2.55 6.11 -3.17
C ILE A 255 -2.95 5.27 -1.95
N PRO A 256 -2.05 5.05 -1.00
CA PRO A 256 -2.38 4.33 0.23
C PRO A 256 -3.21 5.20 1.18
N VAL A 257 -3.97 4.55 2.06
CA VAL A 257 -4.94 5.19 2.97
C VAL A 257 -4.32 6.29 3.84
N GLU A 258 -3.11 6.09 4.33
CA GLU A 258 -2.42 7.07 5.17
C GLU A 258 -2.11 8.37 4.43
N ARG A 259 -1.86 8.29 3.13
CA ARG A 259 -1.64 9.48 2.29
C ARG A 259 -2.94 10.21 2.00
N TYR A 260 -4.01 9.45 1.72
CA TYR A 260 -5.34 10.02 1.53
C TYR A 260 -5.79 10.76 2.80
N VAL A 261 -5.73 10.11 3.96
CA VAL A 261 -6.14 10.69 5.24
C VAL A 261 -5.31 11.92 5.59
N ALA A 262 -3.98 11.83 5.50
CA ALA A 262 -3.10 12.96 5.78
C ALA A 262 -3.42 14.18 4.90
N LYS A 263 -3.80 13.96 3.63
CA LYS A 263 -4.18 15.06 2.73
C LYS A 263 -5.55 15.67 3.09
N MET A 264 -6.51 14.83 3.46
CA MET A 264 -7.83 15.29 3.91
C MET A 264 -7.71 16.21 5.13
N GLU A 265 -6.89 15.86 6.11
CA GLU A 265 -6.60 16.69 7.27
C GLU A 265 -5.97 18.02 6.91
N TYR A 266 -4.95 18.00 6.03
CA TYR A 266 -4.28 19.21 5.58
C TYR A 266 -5.24 20.18 4.90
N SER A 267 -6.18 19.67 4.10
CA SER A 267 -7.09 20.49 3.30
C SER A 267 -8.33 20.98 4.05
N HIS A 268 -8.88 20.18 4.95
CA HIS A 268 -10.16 20.46 5.61
C HIS A 268 -10.08 20.60 7.13
N LYS A 269 -8.91 20.42 7.73
CA LYS A 269 -8.72 20.32 9.18
C LYS A 269 -9.58 19.22 9.84
N ASP A 270 -10.02 18.25 9.04
CA ASP A 270 -10.73 17.08 9.53
C ASP A 270 -9.74 16.13 10.19
N CYS A 271 -9.91 15.89 11.47
CA CYS A 271 -8.95 15.14 12.26
C CYS A 271 -9.13 13.63 12.13
N TYR A 272 -8.58 13.04 11.06
CA TYR A 272 -8.49 11.59 10.92
C TYR A 272 -7.18 11.01 11.46
N ASN A 273 -6.15 11.84 11.59
CA ASN A 273 -4.80 11.42 11.95
C ASN A 273 -4.46 11.79 13.40
N TYR A 274 -3.81 10.86 14.08
CA TYR A 274 -3.34 11.05 15.46
C TYR A 274 -2.13 12.00 15.58
N LEU A 275 -1.43 12.28 14.49
CA LEU A 275 -0.19 13.07 14.49
C LEU A 275 -0.42 14.57 14.58
N TYR A 276 -1.52 15.06 14.06
CA TYR A 276 -1.86 16.47 14.15
C TYR A 276 -2.81 16.63 15.33
N HIS A 277 -2.32 17.22 16.40
CA HIS A 277 -3.09 17.57 17.59
C HIS A 277 -4.28 18.44 17.21
N CYS A 278 -5.43 17.81 17.06
CA CYS A 278 -6.69 18.53 17.13
C CYS A 278 -6.97 18.78 18.61
N GLU A 279 -6.29 19.78 19.16
CA GLU A 279 -6.43 20.15 20.57
C GLU A 279 -7.85 20.63 20.94
N ASN A 280 -8.70 20.92 19.95
CA ASN A 280 -9.96 21.64 20.18
C ASN A 280 -11.23 20.94 19.70
N GLU A 281 -11.18 19.74 19.13
CA GLU A 281 -12.40 19.01 18.79
C GLU A 281 -12.55 17.78 19.69
N SER A 282 -13.61 17.75 20.47
CA SER A 282 -14.03 16.56 21.18
C SER A 282 -14.20 15.42 20.19
N ARG A 283 -13.37 14.38 20.30
CA ARG A 283 -13.54 13.14 19.52
C ARG A 283 -14.98 12.67 19.75
N ASP A 284 -15.80 12.72 18.72
CA ASP A 284 -17.14 12.19 18.82
C ASP A 284 -17.08 10.65 18.91
N GLU A 285 -18.17 10.02 19.36
CA GLU A 285 -18.29 8.57 19.51
C GLU A 285 -18.07 7.79 18.19
N ASN A 286 -18.19 8.46 17.04
CA ASN A 286 -18.07 7.86 15.72
C ASN A 286 -16.67 8.04 15.09
N TYR A 287 -15.73 8.68 15.79
CA TYR A 287 -14.41 8.98 15.27
C TYR A 287 -13.66 7.72 14.76
N ASP A 288 -13.54 6.72 15.62
CA ASP A 288 -12.87 5.46 15.26
C ASP A 288 -13.66 4.65 14.23
N SER A 289 -14.99 4.74 14.23
CA SER A 289 -15.84 4.08 13.21
C SER A 289 -15.59 4.63 11.81
N ARG A 290 -15.45 5.97 11.68
CA ARG A 290 -15.11 6.59 10.38
C ARG A 290 -13.74 6.14 9.87
N ARG A 291 -12.75 6.01 10.75
CA ARG A 291 -11.40 5.52 10.41
C ARG A 291 -11.45 4.09 9.87
N VAL A 292 -12.09 3.21 10.62
CA VAL A 292 -12.25 1.79 10.20
C VAL A 292 -13.00 1.68 8.88
N ALA A 293 -14.00 2.53 8.64
CA ALA A 293 -14.80 2.50 7.41
C ALA A 293 -13.95 2.71 6.13
N ILE A 294 -12.85 3.46 6.22
CA ILE A 294 -11.92 3.68 5.11
C ILE A 294 -10.66 2.81 5.18
N GLY A 295 -10.56 1.89 6.14
CA GLY A 295 -9.37 1.06 6.34
C GLY A 295 -8.20 1.81 6.99
N PHE A 296 -8.48 2.81 7.84
CA PHE A 296 -7.47 3.50 8.62
C PHE A 296 -7.50 3.04 10.08
N PRO A 297 -6.34 2.94 10.80
CA PRO A 297 -6.29 2.38 12.14
C PRO A 297 -7.11 3.18 13.18
N GLN A 298 -7.68 2.49 14.16
CA GLN A 298 -8.30 3.10 15.34
C GLN A 298 -7.25 3.79 16.22
N THR A 299 -7.70 4.67 17.10
CA THR A 299 -6.83 5.41 18.03
C THR A 299 -5.94 4.49 18.87
N ARG A 300 -6.51 3.39 19.40
CA ARG A 300 -5.79 2.41 20.21
C ARG A 300 -4.59 1.76 19.50
N PHE A 301 -4.61 1.67 18.17
CA PHE A 301 -3.51 1.14 17.37
C PHE A 301 -2.22 1.93 17.62
N PHE A 302 -2.29 3.26 17.67
CA PHE A 302 -1.12 4.12 17.85
C PHE A 302 -0.53 4.04 19.26
N GLU A 303 -1.35 3.71 20.25
CA GLU A 303 -0.87 3.44 21.61
C GLU A 303 -0.08 2.13 21.66
N LYS A 304 -0.61 1.06 21.03
CA LYS A 304 0.10 -0.21 20.88
C LYS A 304 1.41 0.00 20.10
N LEU A 305 1.36 0.77 19.00
CA LEU A 305 2.51 1.06 18.17
C LEU A 305 3.64 1.74 18.95
N LYS A 306 3.33 2.74 19.80
CA LYS A 306 4.30 3.37 20.69
C LYS A 306 4.95 2.37 21.66
N GLN A 307 4.17 1.41 22.16
CA GLN A 307 4.69 0.37 23.05
C GLN A 307 5.58 -0.61 22.29
N TYR A 308 5.18 -1.01 21.10
CA TYR A 308 5.95 -1.88 20.23
C TYR A 308 7.31 -1.27 19.87
N HIS A 309 7.36 0.00 19.46
CA HIS A 309 8.62 0.70 19.18
C HIS A 309 9.59 0.81 20.35
N LYS A 310 9.09 0.80 21.58
CA LYS A 310 9.94 0.78 22.77
C LYS A 310 10.62 -0.58 23.00
N LYS A 311 10.05 -1.65 22.43
CA LYS A 311 10.51 -3.03 22.65
C LYS A 311 11.37 -3.54 21.50
N THR A 312 11.16 -3.07 20.27
CA THR A 312 11.73 -3.64 19.06
C THR A 312 12.63 -2.67 18.30
N HIS A 313 13.55 -3.20 17.49
CA HIS A 313 14.48 -2.42 16.66
C HIS A 313 13.94 -2.33 15.21
N ASN A 314 12.72 -1.81 15.02
CA ASN A 314 12.22 -1.41 13.69
C ASN A 314 12.49 -2.38 12.52
N GLU A 315 12.01 -3.60 12.65
CA GLU A 315 12.15 -4.64 11.63
C GLU A 315 11.18 -4.42 10.46
N PHE A 316 10.12 -3.66 10.71
CA PHE A 316 9.05 -3.34 9.76
C PHE A 316 9.13 -1.91 9.27
N GLY A 317 9.14 -1.72 7.95
CA GLY A 317 9.23 -0.39 7.33
C GLY A 317 7.96 0.46 7.44
N PHE A 318 6.77 -0.14 7.67
CA PHE A 318 5.48 0.55 7.66
C PHE A 318 5.22 1.44 8.88
N LEU A 319 5.75 1.04 10.04
CA LEU A 319 5.46 1.69 11.32
C LEU A 319 5.96 3.14 11.42
N PHE A 320 6.80 3.55 10.47
CA PHE A 320 7.34 4.93 10.42
C PHE A 320 6.43 5.93 9.76
N LEU A 321 5.49 5.50 8.92
CA LEU A 321 4.63 6.41 8.17
C LEU A 321 3.68 7.22 9.04
N TYR A 322 3.36 6.71 10.20
CA TYR A 322 2.44 7.35 11.13
C TYR A 322 3.12 8.30 12.12
N PHE A 323 4.47 8.40 12.12
CA PHE A 323 5.23 9.18 13.11
C PHE A 323 6.19 10.23 12.51
N ASN A 324 6.32 10.33 11.20
CA ASN A 324 7.05 11.38 10.50
C ASN A 324 6.06 12.39 9.89
#